data_56553822acce24938e0806fbb3012e31
#
_entry.id   56553822acce24938e0806fbb3012e31
#
_cell.length_a   1.000
_cell.length_b   1.000
_cell.length_c   1.000
_cell.angle_alpha   90.00
_cell.angle_beta   90.00
_cell.angle_gamma   90.00
#
_symmetry.space_group_name_H-M   'P 1'
#
loop_
_entity.id
_entity.type
_entity.pdbx_description
1 polymer ?
#
loop_
_entity_poly.entity_id
_entity_poly.type
_entity_poly.pdbx_seq_one_letter_code
_entity_poly.pdbx_strand_id
1 'polypeptide(L)'
;MSPARLPSSVLVSIVAALALPVAALAHAGHEAAPLTWNEWSLTPDIVIATVLATGIYIAGILRRRAAAKRPWRDAAYFAGVAAVFIALATPIDHMAEHLFAMHQIQHLLLRMIAPMLIALSAPQAMLISGLPAPLRRGALAPLAGSRAIRAIFGFLMRPVPVTALFIASLAIWQYPPYHDAALLDDGIHYTMHVTMLAAGLMFFWRVFDTRPFPAGASHGVRLMMLVAAVLPHIALGAYTTLKGGVLYPAYDVVGRLFGVHPLIDETVGGFVIWVPSSMMCLAAAIVVLHMWGKQEERTEERRLARPDIAVPATGAALVAEAAPKNKAMALGVLGFTLAMFVSAFLIGLIDHIETHARERAKLTHTATP
;
A
#
# COMPACT_ATOMS: atom_id res chain seq x y z
N MET A 1 -21.63 -2.40 32.42
CA MET A 1 -22.00 -2.22 30.99
C MET A 1 -20.71 -2.12 30.18
N SER A 2 -20.35 -3.20 29.54
CA SER A 2 -19.14 -3.24 28.68
C SER A 2 -19.32 -2.33 27.48
N PRO A 3 -18.38 -1.42 27.16
CA PRO A 3 -18.50 -0.57 25.99
C PRO A 3 -18.50 -1.46 24.74
N ALA A 4 -19.59 -1.44 24.00
CA ALA A 4 -19.72 -2.14 22.74
C ALA A 4 -18.53 -1.78 21.83
N ARG A 5 -17.66 -2.75 21.59
CA ARG A 5 -16.54 -2.63 20.66
C ARG A 5 -17.16 -2.53 19.26
N LEU A 6 -17.15 -1.33 18.69
CA LEU A 6 -17.55 -1.14 17.30
C LEU A 6 -16.69 -2.04 16.39
N PRO A 7 -17.28 -2.77 15.46
CA PRO A 7 -16.54 -3.60 14.54
C PRO A 7 -15.60 -2.73 13.70
N SER A 8 -14.39 -3.21 13.48
CA SER A 8 -13.33 -2.56 12.69
C SER A 8 -13.77 -2.19 11.26
N SER A 9 -14.85 -2.79 10.79
CA SER A 9 -15.52 -2.52 9.51
C SER A 9 -15.99 -1.07 9.33
N VAL A 10 -16.30 -0.39 10.41
CA VAL A 10 -16.89 0.96 10.37
C VAL A 10 -15.86 2.04 10.08
N LEU A 11 -14.61 1.79 10.41
CA LEU A 11 -13.55 2.79 10.23
C LEU A 11 -13.03 2.89 8.81
N VAL A 12 -13.00 1.78 8.10
CA VAL A 12 -12.66 1.79 6.67
C VAL A 12 -13.75 2.50 5.88
N SER A 13 -15.02 2.37 6.31
CA SER A 13 -16.12 3.14 5.71
C SER A 13 -15.98 4.64 5.99
N ILE A 14 -15.37 5.07 7.12
CA ILE A 14 -15.15 6.50 7.39
C ILE A 14 -13.94 7.01 6.60
N VAL A 15 -12.87 6.26 6.50
CA VAL A 15 -11.72 6.63 5.66
C VAL A 15 -12.14 6.65 4.19
N ALA A 16 -12.99 5.72 3.76
CA ALA A 16 -13.59 5.74 2.43
C ALA A 16 -14.63 6.86 2.25
N ALA A 17 -15.39 7.22 3.28
CA ALA A 17 -16.37 8.32 3.22
C ALA A 17 -15.74 9.70 3.37
N LEU A 18 -14.58 9.82 4.00
CA LEU A 18 -13.75 11.04 4.01
C LEU A 18 -12.95 11.20 2.70
N ALA A 19 -12.87 10.15 1.88
CA ALA A 19 -12.33 10.16 0.53
C ALA A 19 -13.41 10.40 -0.54
N LEU A 20 -14.68 10.69 -0.16
CA LEU A 20 -15.73 11.06 -1.12
C LEU A 20 -15.45 12.46 -1.70
N PRO A 21 -15.68 12.67 -2.99
CA PRO A 21 -15.23 13.83 -3.73
C PRO A 21 -15.91 15.11 -3.24
N VAL A 22 -15.14 15.98 -2.61
CA VAL A 22 -15.47 17.40 -2.54
C VAL A 22 -14.65 18.04 -3.65
N ALA A 23 -15.28 18.19 -4.78
CA ALA A 23 -14.88 19.04 -5.89
C ALA A 23 -13.93 18.49 -6.97
N ALA A 24 -14.53 17.99 -8.00
CA ALA A 24 -14.09 18.16 -9.38
C ALA A 24 -14.23 19.66 -9.83
N LEU A 25 -13.62 20.62 -9.14
CA LEU A 25 -13.82 22.05 -9.44
C LEU A 25 -12.53 22.88 -9.52
N ALA A 26 -11.36 22.28 -9.44
CA ALA A 26 -10.12 23.07 -9.31
C ALA A 26 -9.13 23.00 -10.48
N HIS A 27 -9.39 22.29 -11.54
CA HIS A 27 -8.42 22.13 -12.64
C HIS A 27 -8.92 22.61 -14.01
N ALA A 28 -9.65 23.73 -14.06
CA ALA A 28 -9.99 24.38 -15.30
C ALA A 28 -8.98 25.50 -15.58
N GLY A 29 -8.03 25.27 -16.52
CA GLY A 29 -7.29 26.31 -17.19
C GLY A 29 -5.85 26.52 -16.76
N HIS A 30 -4.94 25.62 -17.11
CA HIS A 30 -3.53 25.99 -17.24
C HIS A 30 -3.24 26.37 -18.70
N GLU A 31 -3.16 27.68 -18.96
CA GLU A 31 -2.41 28.19 -20.13
C GLU A 31 -0.99 27.61 -20.05
N ALA A 32 -0.40 27.34 -21.23
CA ALA A 32 0.91 26.70 -21.36
C ALA A 32 2.04 27.52 -20.69
N ALA A 33 2.14 27.43 -19.37
CA ALA A 33 3.30 27.88 -18.62
C ALA A 33 4.48 26.92 -18.90
N PRO A 34 5.72 27.42 -18.88
CA PRO A 34 6.88 26.54 -19.03
C PRO A 34 6.84 25.46 -17.95
N LEU A 35 6.94 24.18 -18.36
CA LEU A 35 6.94 23.02 -17.46
C LEU A 35 7.99 23.19 -16.36
N THR A 36 7.55 23.45 -15.14
CA THR A 36 8.42 23.59 -13.97
C THR A 36 8.28 22.31 -13.12
N TRP A 37 9.39 21.74 -12.68
CA TRP A 37 9.39 20.47 -11.92
C TRP A 37 9.00 20.64 -10.44
N ASN A 38 8.93 21.85 -9.92
CA ASN A 38 8.79 22.18 -8.49
C ASN A 38 7.42 22.75 -8.09
N GLU A 39 6.40 22.51 -8.88
CA GLU A 39 5.05 22.97 -8.58
C GLU A 39 4.40 22.14 -7.46
N TRP A 40 3.66 22.81 -6.58
CA TRP A 40 2.93 22.20 -5.47
C TRP A 40 1.45 22.16 -5.78
N SER A 41 0.87 20.95 -5.76
CA SER A 41 -0.57 20.72 -6.00
C SER A 41 -1.37 20.82 -4.69
N LEU A 42 -1.37 22.02 -4.07
CA LEU A 42 -2.07 22.24 -2.80
C LEU A 42 -3.59 22.41 -3.01
N THR A 43 -4.24 21.36 -3.51
CA THR A 43 -5.69 21.38 -3.70
C THR A 43 -6.42 21.36 -2.35
N PRO A 44 -7.56 22.11 -2.22
CA PRO A 44 -8.28 22.24 -0.94
C PRO A 44 -8.73 20.91 -0.35
N ASP A 45 -9.11 19.95 -1.17
CA ASP A 45 -9.59 18.64 -0.74
C ASP A 45 -8.48 17.81 -0.07
N ILE A 46 -7.26 17.79 -0.63
CA ILE A 46 -6.10 17.09 -0.07
C ILE A 46 -5.67 17.73 1.25
N VAL A 47 -5.59 19.06 1.27
CA VAL A 47 -5.23 19.80 2.49
C VAL A 47 -6.27 19.56 3.59
N ILE A 48 -7.56 19.69 3.28
CA ILE A 48 -8.65 19.45 4.24
C ILE A 48 -8.63 18.01 4.73
N ALA A 49 -8.51 17.03 3.85
CA ALA A 49 -8.47 15.60 4.22
C ALA A 49 -7.29 15.31 5.16
N THR A 50 -6.11 15.83 4.85
CA THR A 50 -4.89 15.64 5.65
C THR A 50 -5.01 16.31 7.03
N VAL A 51 -5.52 17.55 7.07
CA VAL A 51 -5.75 18.29 8.32
C VAL A 51 -6.80 17.59 9.18
N LEU A 52 -7.91 17.15 8.60
CA LEU A 52 -8.96 16.42 9.31
C LEU A 52 -8.45 15.07 9.84
N ALA A 53 -7.77 14.27 9.03
CA ALA A 53 -7.21 12.99 9.44
C ALA A 53 -6.24 13.18 10.63
N THR A 54 -5.34 14.14 10.52
CA THR A 54 -4.37 14.48 11.56
C THR A 54 -5.05 15.03 12.82
N GLY A 55 -5.97 15.98 12.68
CA GLY A 55 -6.67 16.63 13.79
C GLY A 55 -7.57 15.65 14.57
N ILE A 56 -8.32 14.80 13.87
CA ILE A 56 -9.15 13.75 14.50
C ILE A 56 -8.25 12.78 15.28
N TYR A 57 -7.12 12.38 14.73
CA TYR A 57 -6.21 11.47 15.42
C TYR A 57 -5.58 12.09 16.65
N ILE A 58 -5.12 13.34 16.57
CA ILE A 58 -4.60 14.11 17.72
C ILE A 58 -5.68 14.28 18.80
N ALA A 59 -6.91 14.66 18.42
CA ALA A 59 -8.03 14.74 19.36
C ALA A 59 -8.28 13.40 20.06
N GLY A 60 -8.12 12.29 19.35
CA GLY A 60 -8.20 10.94 19.92
C GLY A 60 -7.11 10.64 20.94
N ILE A 61 -5.85 11.00 20.64
CA ILE A 61 -4.73 10.88 21.58
C ILE A 61 -5.02 11.68 22.85
N LEU A 62 -5.42 12.94 22.70
CA LEU A 62 -5.69 13.84 23.83
C LEU A 62 -6.83 13.34 24.72
N ARG A 63 -7.90 12.80 24.13
CA ARG A 63 -9.04 12.23 24.88
C ARG A 63 -8.71 10.91 25.57
N ARG A 64 -7.72 10.18 25.11
CA ARG A 64 -7.30 8.86 25.63
C ARG A 64 -5.98 8.90 26.41
N ARG A 65 -5.66 10.02 27.04
CA ARG A 65 -4.41 10.23 27.81
C ARG A 65 -4.07 9.12 28.82
N ALA A 66 -5.09 8.43 29.34
CA ALA A 66 -4.92 7.30 30.26
C ALA A 66 -4.59 5.96 29.54
N ALA A 67 -4.69 5.90 28.21
CA ALA A 67 -4.31 4.72 27.45
C ALA A 67 -2.78 4.61 27.38
N ALA A 68 -2.26 3.39 27.36
CA ALA A 68 -0.82 3.15 27.23
C ALA A 68 -0.23 3.93 26.06
N LYS A 69 0.88 4.63 26.28
CA LYS A 69 1.62 5.36 25.25
C LYS A 69 2.00 4.40 24.11
N ARG A 70 1.78 4.82 22.89
CA ARG A 70 2.02 4.02 21.67
C ARG A 70 2.88 4.79 20.66
N PRO A 71 4.06 5.31 21.04
CA PRO A 71 4.77 6.31 20.26
C PRO A 71 5.10 5.84 18.84
N TRP A 72 5.50 4.59 18.65
CA TRP A 72 5.80 4.06 17.32
C TRP A 72 4.56 3.93 16.43
N ARG A 73 3.38 3.62 17.01
CA ARG A 73 2.12 3.54 16.26
C ARG A 73 1.61 4.92 15.87
N ASP A 74 1.76 5.87 16.78
CA ASP A 74 1.39 7.25 16.51
C ASP A 74 2.30 7.83 15.42
N ALA A 75 3.61 7.57 15.49
CA ALA A 75 4.57 7.93 14.45
C ALA A 75 4.23 7.26 13.09
N ALA A 76 3.88 5.97 13.08
CA ALA A 76 3.48 5.26 11.88
C ALA A 76 2.20 5.87 11.25
N TYR A 77 1.22 6.29 12.07
CA TYR A 77 0.03 6.97 11.55
C TYR A 77 0.38 8.27 10.85
N PHE A 78 1.13 9.14 11.54
CA PHE A 78 1.52 10.44 10.96
C PHE A 78 2.41 10.27 9.73
N ALA A 79 3.33 9.31 9.73
CA ALA A 79 4.14 8.99 8.56
C ALA A 79 3.29 8.49 7.39
N GLY A 80 2.25 7.69 7.64
CA GLY A 80 1.32 7.25 6.61
C GLY A 80 0.48 8.38 6.04
N VAL A 81 -0.04 9.29 6.89
CA VAL A 81 -0.76 10.49 6.42
C VAL A 81 0.18 11.43 5.66
N ALA A 82 1.41 11.61 6.15
CA ALA A 82 2.42 12.39 5.44
C ALA A 82 2.77 11.79 4.07
N ALA A 83 2.82 10.47 3.95
CA ALA A 83 3.06 9.81 2.65
C ALA A 83 1.92 10.08 1.65
N VAL A 84 0.65 10.14 2.09
CA VAL A 84 -0.48 10.57 1.25
C VAL A 84 -0.30 12.03 0.82
N PHE A 85 0.03 12.91 1.76
CA PHE A 85 0.25 14.33 1.46
C PHE A 85 1.44 14.52 0.49
N ILE A 86 2.54 13.82 0.72
CA ILE A 86 3.71 13.88 -0.15
C ILE A 86 3.36 13.41 -1.57
N ALA A 87 2.55 12.37 -1.71
CA ALA A 87 2.14 11.83 -3.00
C ALA A 87 1.25 12.80 -3.80
N LEU A 88 0.36 13.55 -3.12
CA LEU A 88 -0.73 14.29 -3.78
C LEU A 88 -0.60 15.82 -3.70
N ALA A 89 0.30 16.36 -2.89
CA ALA A 89 0.39 17.80 -2.66
C ALA A 89 1.78 18.38 -2.92
N THR A 90 2.78 17.56 -3.18
CA THR A 90 4.16 18.01 -3.43
C THR A 90 4.49 17.93 -4.93
N PRO A 91 5.65 18.43 -5.36
CA PRO A 91 6.09 18.31 -6.75
C PRO A 91 6.07 16.89 -7.34
N ILE A 92 5.95 15.85 -6.52
CA ILE A 92 5.77 14.46 -6.98
C ILE A 92 4.50 14.34 -7.83
N ASP A 93 3.40 14.99 -7.43
CA ASP A 93 2.12 14.97 -8.14
C ASP A 93 2.28 15.57 -9.55
N HIS A 94 2.79 16.79 -9.63
CA HIS A 94 3.04 17.43 -10.93
C HIS A 94 4.04 16.65 -11.80
N MET A 95 5.14 16.13 -11.21
CA MET A 95 6.07 15.30 -11.98
C MET A 95 5.44 13.98 -12.44
N ALA A 96 4.48 13.42 -11.69
CA ALA A 96 3.78 12.20 -12.04
C ALA A 96 2.85 12.39 -13.26
N GLU A 97 2.32 13.58 -13.48
CA GLU A 97 1.55 13.91 -14.69
C GLU A 97 2.43 13.94 -15.97
N HIS A 98 3.74 14.13 -15.82
CA HIS A 98 4.67 14.29 -16.92
C HIS A 98 5.70 13.15 -17.06
N LEU A 99 5.82 12.26 -16.07
CA LEU A 99 6.77 11.15 -16.07
C LEU A 99 6.12 9.88 -15.53
N PHE A 100 6.13 8.83 -16.33
CA PHE A 100 5.59 7.52 -15.92
C PHE A 100 6.30 6.97 -14.67
N ALA A 101 7.62 7.11 -14.58
CA ALA A 101 8.39 6.68 -13.42
C ALA A 101 7.95 7.38 -12.13
N MET A 102 7.72 8.70 -12.18
CA MET A 102 7.24 9.46 -11.02
C MET A 102 5.80 9.09 -10.66
N HIS A 103 4.95 8.83 -11.64
CA HIS A 103 3.60 8.33 -11.42
C HIS A 103 3.60 6.97 -10.70
N GLN A 104 4.53 6.07 -11.04
CA GLN A 104 4.66 4.81 -10.32
C GLN A 104 5.19 5.00 -8.88
N ILE A 105 6.05 6.00 -8.62
CA ILE A 105 6.45 6.38 -7.24
C ILE A 105 5.25 6.91 -6.45
N GLN A 106 4.42 7.75 -7.06
CA GLN A 106 3.19 8.24 -6.46
C GLN A 106 2.24 7.10 -6.11
N HIS A 107 2.03 6.15 -7.03
CA HIS A 107 1.23 4.94 -6.77
C HIS A 107 1.81 4.06 -5.67
N LEU A 108 3.14 3.92 -5.59
CA LEU A 108 3.81 3.20 -4.50
C LEU A 108 3.50 3.84 -3.13
N LEU A 109 3.54 5.17 -3.05
CA LEU A 109 3.19 5.91 -1.85
C LEU A 109 1.73 5.70 -1.47
N LEU A 110 0.81 5.89 -2.40
CA LEU A 110 -0.64 5.83 -2.15
C LEU A 110 -1.16 4.41 -1.90
N ARG A 111 -0.65 3.43 -2.60
CA ARG A 111 -1.19 2.07 -2.59
C ARG A 111 -0.47 1.15 -1.61
N MET A 112 0.82 1.38 -1.33
CA MET A 112 1.67 0.51 -0.52
C MET A 112 2.11 1.19 0.78
N ILE A 113 2.90 2.26 0.71
CA ILE A 113 3.58 2.83 1.87
C ILE A 113 2.59 3.45 2.84
N ALA A 114 1.75 4.37 2.40
CA ALA A 114 0.79 5.04 3.25
C ALA A 114 -0.23 4.07 3.87
N PRO A 115 -0.90 3.17 3.10
CA PRO A 115 -1.82 2.19 3.66
C PRO A 115 -1.15 1.23 4.64
N MET A 116 0.08 0.79 4.36
CA MET A 116 0.83 -0.10 5.25
C MET A 116 1.10 0.56 6.60
N LEU A 117 1.60 1.79 6.62
CA LEU A 117 1.91 2.54 7.83
C LEU A 117 0.64 2.87 8.64
N ILE A 118 -0.44 3.30 7.96
CA ILE A 118 -1.73 3.57 8.61
C ILE A 118 -2.29 2.27 9.22
N ALA A 119 -2.29 1.16 8.50
CA ALA A 119 -2.79 -0.11 9.01
C ALA A 119 -1.98 -0.64 10.21
N LEU A 120 -0.64 -0.53 10.17
CA LEU A 120 0.26 -0.89 11.27
C LEU A 120 0.01 -0.08 12.54
N SER A 121 -0.38 1.19 12.39
CA SER A 121 -0.69 2.06 13.54
C SER A 121 -1.90 1.57 14.32
N ALA A 122 -2.79 0.78 13.70
CA ALA A 122 -4.11 0.38 14.25
C ALA A 122 -4.88 1.60 14.80
N PRO A 123 -5.25 2.57 13.94
CA PRO A 123 -5.67 3.91 14.35
C PRO A 123 -7.11 4.00 14.87
N GLN A 124 -7.91 2.90 14.74
CA GLN A 124 -9.36 2.87 14.94
C GLN A 124 -9.80 3.53 16.25
N ALA A 125 -9.15 3.13 17.34
CA ALA A 125 -9.52 3.61 18.66
C ALA A 125 -9.27 5.11 18.84
N MET A 126 -8.21 5.63 18.20
CA MET A 126 -7.89 7.05 18.23
C MET A 126 -8.85 7.84 17.34
N LEU A 127 -9.08 7.40 16.11
CA LEU A 127 -10.00 8.05 15.19
C LEU A 127 -11.43 8.10 15.74
N ILE A 128 -11.97 6.97 16.27
CA ILE A 128 -13.32 6.97 16.86
C ILE A 128 -13.41 7.91 18.07
N SER A 129 -12.42 7.90 18.95
CA SER A 129 -12.44 8.78 20.13
C SER A 129 -12.21 10.23 19.78
N GLY A 130 -11.49 10.52 18.68
CA GLY A 130 -11.27 11.88 18.18
C GLY A 130 -12.48 12.52 17.52
N LEU A 131 -13.37 11.72 16.95
CA LEU A 131 -14.58 12.22 16.30
C LEU A 131 -15.50 12.97 17.28
N PRO A 132 -16.11 14.11 16.85
CA PRO A 132 -17.16 14.76 17.60
C PRO A 132 -18.35 13.83 17.91
N ALA A 133 -18.93 13.96 19.10
CA ALA A 133 -20.02 13.09 19.54
C ALA A 133 -21.24 13.08 18.60
N PRO A 134 -21.69 14.21 18.02
CA PRO A 134 -22.77 14.23 17.03
C PRO A 134 -22.46 13.37 15.79
N LEU A 135 -21.26 13.49 15.23
CA LEU A 135 -20.86 12.72 14.04
C LEU A 135 -20.73 11.23 14.36
N ARG A 136 -20.17 10.90 15.52
CA ARG A 136 -20.04 9.53 15.98
C ARG A 136 -21.38 8.84 16.21
N ARG A 137 -22.36 9.57 16.82
CA ARG A 137 -23.68 9.01 17.16
C ARG A 137 -24.67 9.09 15.99
N GLY A 138 -24.65 10.22 15.26
CA GLY A 138 -25.64 10.52 14.21
C GLY A 138 -25.31 9.90 12.83
N ALA A 139 -24.02 9.76 12.51
CA ALA A 139 -23.60 9.19 11.22
C ALA A 139 -22.94 7.81 11.37
N LEU A 140 -21.88 7.75 12.20
CA LEU A 140 -21.06 6.54 12.29
C LEU A 140 -21.83 5.35 12.89
N ALA A 141 -22.58 5.55 13.95
CA ALA A 141 -23.28 4.47 14.62
C ALA A 141 -24.41 3.87 13.76
N PRO A 142 -25.25 4.62 13.04
CA PRO A 142 -26.22 4.08 12.10
C PRO A 142 -25.59 3.30 10.94
N LEU A 143 -24.54 3.84 10.32
CA LEU A 143 -23.80 3.16 9.26
C LEU A 143 -23.24 1.82 9.75
N ALA A 144 -22.59 1.84 10.93
CA ALA A 144 -22.07 0.63 11.56
C ALA A 144 -23.16 -0.37 11.95
N GLY A 145 -24.35 0.12 12.28
CA GLY A 145 -25.55 -0.66 12.61
C GLY A 145 -26.21 -1.33 11.40
N SER A 146 -26.04 -0.76 10.20
CA SER A 146 -26.68 -1.26 8.98
C SER A 146 -26.25 -2.68 8.64
N ARG A 147 -27.24 -3.58 8.48
CA ARG A 147 -26.99 -4.98 8.10
C ARG A 147 -26.37 -5.10 6.71
N ALA A 148 -26.83 -4.31 5.75
CA ALA A 148 -26.35 -4.30 4.38
C ALA A 148 -24.87 -3.86 4.32
N ILE A 149 -24.52 -2.74 4.97
CA ILE A 149 -23.15 -2.24 5.00
C ILE A 149 -22.21 -3.25 5.67
N ARG A 150 -22.62 -3.86 6.78
CA ARG A 150 -21.83 -4.90 7.44
C ARG A 150 -21.65 -6.15 6.58
N ALA A 151 -22.67 -6.55 5.82
CA ALA A 151 -22.60 -7.72 4.95
C ALA A 151 -21.64 -7.47 3.77
N ILE A 152 -21.80 -6.35 3.07
CA ILE A 152 -20.94 -5.95 1.94
C ILE A 152 -19.49 -5.82 2.42
N PHE A 153 -19.27 -5.02 3.46
CA PHE A 153 -17.93 -4.81 3.98
C PHE A 153 -17.32 -6.10 4.53
N GLY A 154 -18.11 -6.91 5.24
CA GLY A 154 -17.66 -8.22 5.74
C GLY A 154 -17.28 -9.18 4.62
N PHE A 155 -17.97 -9.13 3.47
CA PHE A 155 -17.59 -9.87 2.27
C PHE A 155 -16.30 -9.34 1.65
N LEU A 156 -16.21 -8.04 1.41
CA LEU A 156 -15.04 -7.40 0.79
C LEU A 156 -13.76 -7.60 1.63
N MET A 157 -13.88 -7.66 2.96
CA MET A 157 -12.77 -7.87 3.89
C MET A 157 -12.39 -9.34 4.06
N ARG A 158 -13.01 -10.29 3.36
CA ARG A 158 -12.51 -11.68 3.31
C ARG A 158 -11.15 -11.70 2.59
N PRO A 159 -10.24 -12.63 2.96
CA PRO A 159 -8.89 -12.68 2.38
C PRO A 159 -8.85 -12.68 0.85
N VAL A 160 -9.67 -13.51 0.20
CA VAL A 160 -9.69 -13.62 -1.26
C VAL A 160 -10.24 -12.34 -1.92
N PRO A 161 -11.44 -11.84 -1.60
CA PRO A 161 -11.96 -10.61 -2.20
C PRO A 161 -11.05 -9.39 -2.01
N VAL A 162 -10.53 -9.17 -0.79
CA VAL A 162 -9.67 -8.00 -0.54
C VAL A 162 -8.34 -8.09 -1.30
N THR A 163 -7.77 -9.29 -1.44
CA THR A 163 -6.55 -9.51 -2.24
C THR A 163 -6.85 -9.32 -3.72
N ALA A 164 -8.00 -9.81 -4.21
CA ALA A 164 -8.42 -9.61 -5.59
C ALA A 164 -8.64 -8.12 -5.91
N LEU A 165 -9.29 -7.35 -5.02
CA LEU A 165 -9.44 -5.90 -5.17
C LEU A 165 -8.09 -5.18 -5.21
N PHE A 166 -7.16 -5.59 -4.35
CA PHE A 166 -5.81 -5.03 -4.34
C PHE A 166 -5.06 -5.31 -5.64
N ILE A 167 -5.15 -6.51 -6.18
CA ILE A 167 -4.57 -6.89 -7.47
C ILE A 167 -5.27 -6.16 -8.62
N ALA A 168 -6.60 -6.14 -8.61
CA ALA A 168 -7.39 -5.49 -9.65
C ALA A 168 -7.12 -3.98 -9.73
N SER A 169 -6.92 -3.30 -8.60
CA SER A 169 -6.57 -1.87 -8.57
C SER A 169 -5.24 -1.57 -9.27
N LEU A 170 -4.28 -2.51 -9.26
CA LEU A 170 -3.06 -2.39 -10.06
C LEU A 170 -3.34 -2.69 -11.53
N ALA A 171 -3.94 -3.85 -11.82
CA ALA A 171 -4.09 -4.34 -13.18
C ALA A 171 -4.97 -3.41 -14.05
N ILE A 172 -6.04 -2.85 -13.49
CA ILE A 172 -6.93 -1.91 -14.18
C ILE A 172 -6.17 -0.63 -14.55
N TRP A 173 -5.48 -0.03 -13.57
CA TRP A 173 -4.82 1.26 -13.76
C TRP A 173 -3.46 1.16 -14.45
N GLN A 174 -2.89 -0.03 -14.61
CA GLN A 174 -1.71 -0.28 -15.45
C GLN A 174 -2.10 -0.72 -16.88
N TYR A 175 -3.38 -0.96 -17.17
CA TYR A 175 -3.82 -1.21 -18.53
C TYR A 175 -3.73 0.08 -19.35
N PRO A 176 -2.93 0.13 -20.45
CA PRO A 176 -2.58 1.38 -21.10
C PRO A 176 -3.75 2.31 -21.45
N PRO A 177 -4.88 1.83 -22.03
CA PRO A 177 -6.00 2.73 -22.33
C PRO A 177 -6.62 3.41 -21.10
N TYR A 178 -6.64 2.74 -19.95
CA TYR A 178 -7.18 3.34 -18.71
C TYR A 178 -6.17 4.26 -18.05
N HIS A 179 -4.88 3.92 -18.14
CA HIS A 179 -3.80 4.77 -17.65
C HIS A 179 -3.73 6.08 -18.43
N ASP A 180 -3.74 6.00 -19.77
CA ASP A 180 -3.74 7.16 -20.64
C ASP A 180 -5.00 8.03 -20.45
N ALA A 181 -6.18 7.39 -20.30
CA ALA A 181 -7.42 8.12 -20.00
C ALA A 181 -7.33 8.84 -18.63
N ALA A 182 -6.72 8.21 -17.62
CA ALA A 182 -6.52 8.85 -16.32
C ALA A 182 -5.54 10.03 -16.40
N LEU A 183 -4.52 9.96 -17.25
CA LEU A 183 -3.58 11.06 -17.44
C LEU A 183 -4.21 12.27 -18.16
N LEU A 184 -5.21 12.02 -19.00
CA LEU A 184 -5.86 13.05 -19.83
C LEU A 184 -7.17 13.60 -19.25
N ASP A 185 -7.69 12.99 -18.15
CA ASP A 185 -8.94 13.37 -17.49
C ASP A 185 -8.78 13.38 -15.97
N ASP A 186 -8.92 14.57 -15.37
CA ASP A 186 -8.74 14.77 -13.91
C ASP A 186 -9.69 13.94 -13.06
N GLY A 187 -10.93 13.72 -13.52
CA GLY A 187 -11.93 12.93 -12.78
C GLY A 187 -11.57 11.44 -12.75
N ILE A 188 -11.04 10.92 -13.86
CA ILE A 188 -10.55 9.54 -13.95
C ILE A 188 -9.27 9.41 -13.12
N HIS A 189 -8.34 10.39 -13.20
CA HIS A 189 -7.12 10.44 -12.39
C HIS A 189 -7.41 10.42 -10.89
N TYR A 190 -8.31 11.28 -10.44
CA TYR A 190 -8.78 11.29 -9.05
C TYR A 190 -9.36 9.93 -8.63
N THR A 191 -10.21 9.32 -9.48
CA THR A 191 -10.81 8.01 -9.22
C THR A 191 -9.74 6.92 -9.10
N MET A 192 -8.70 6.98 -9.92
CA MET A 192 -7.54 6.09 -9.85
C MET A 192 -6.86 6.16 -8.48
N HIS A 193 -6.51 7.35 -8.01
CA HIS A 193 -5.85 7.54 -6.72
C HIS A 193 -6.72 7.09 -5.54
N VAL A 194 -8.01 7.44 -5.53
CA VAL A 194 -8.95 7.05 -4.47
C VAL A 194 -9.12 5.53 -4.41
N THR A 195 -9.30 4.88 -5.55
CA THR A 195 -9.49 3.42 -5.60
C THR A 195 -8.22 2.67 -5.22
N MET A 196 -7.05 3.15 -5.62
CA MET A 196 -5.76 2.57 -5.23
C MET A 196 -5.49 2.71 -3.73
N LEU A 197 -5.70 3.89 -3.16
CA LEU A 197 -5.55 4.15 -1.73
C LEU A 197 -6.53 3.28 -0.91
N ALA A 198 -7.80 3.22 -1.33
CA ALA A 198 -8.82 2.41 -0.66
C ALA A 198 -8.48 0.91 -0.70
N ALA A 199 -8.08 0.39 -1.86
CA ALA A 199 -7.68 -1.01 -2.01
C ALA A 199 -6.44 -1.34 -1.15
N GLY A 200 -5.44 -0.45 -1.11
CA GLY A 200 -4.27 -0.58 -0.26
C GLY A 200 -4.62 -0.59 1.22
N LEU A 201 -5.46 0.36 1.68
CA LEU A 201 -5.92 0.43 3.06
C LEU A 201 -6.68 -0.84 3.48
N MET A 202 -7.60 -1.33 2.66
CA MET A 202 -8.36 -2.55 2.93
C MET A 202 -7.44 -3.78 3.01
N PHE A 203 -6.50 -3.90 2.08
CA PHE A 203 -5.55 -5.00 2.01
C PHE A 203 -4.63 -5.05 3.23
N PHE A 204 -3.89 -3.98 3.50
CA PHE A 204 -2.97 -3.93 4.64
C PHE A 204 -3.69 -3.96 5.99
N TRP A 205 -4.93 -3.42 6.05
CA TRP A 205 -5.76 -3.60 7.22
C TRP A 205 -6.07 -5.06 7.52
N ARG A 206 -6.31 -5.87 6.48
CA ARG A 206 -6.54 -7.30 6.64
C ARG A 206 -5.26 -8.05 6.97
N VAL A 207 -4.13 -7.66 6.37
CA VAL A 207 -2.81 -8.26 6.64
C VAL A 207 -2.38 -8.02 8.09
N PHE A 208 -2.56 -6.81 8.61
CA PHE A 208 -2.15 -6.45 9.97
C PHE A 208 -3.28 -6.50 11.01
N ASP A 209 -4.36 -7.21 10.71
CA ASP A 209 -5.47 -7.38 11.65
C ASP A 209 -4.97 -8.00 12.98
N THR A 210 -5.15 -7.27 14.08
CA THR A 210 -4.69 -7.68 15.40
C THR A 210 -5.63 -8.68 16.10
N ARG A 211 -6.77 -8.99 15.50
CA ARG A 211 -7.74 -9.94 16.05
C ARG A 211 -7.23 -11.37 15.88
N PRO A 212 -7.35 -12.20 16.91
CA PRO A 212 -7.01 -13.62 16.79
C PRO A 212 -7.98 -14.38 15.89
N PHE A 213 -7.55 -15.50 15.33
CA PHE A 213 -8.44 -16.43 14.64
C PHE A 213 -9.53 -16.95 15.61
N PRO A 214 -10.80 -17.13 15.16
CA PRO A 214 -11.32 -17.02 13.80
C PRO A 214 -11.78 -15.59 13.40
N ALA A 215 -11.79 -14.62 14.30
CA ALA A 215 -12.25 -13.25 14.01
C ALA A 215 -11.32 -12.51 13.00
N GLY A 216 -9.99 -12.73 13.13
CA GLY A 216 -8.98 -12.31 12.18
C GLY A 216 -8.59 -13.44 11.20
N ALA A 217 -7.77 -13.14 10.19
CA ALA A 217 -7.14 -14.16 9.37
C ALA A 217 -6.00 -14.85 10.12
N SER A 218 -5.77 -16.15 9.88
CA SER A 218 -4.57 -16.81 10.37
C SER A 218 -3.31 -16.20 9.76
N HIS A 219 -2.17 -16.30 10.45
CA HIS A 219 -0.91 -15.72 9.96
C HIS A 219 -0.49 -16.35 8.62
N GLY A 220 -0.69 -17.65 8.43
CA GLY A 220 -0.45 -18.32 7.16
C GLY A 220 -1.27 -17.75 6.01
N VAL A 221 -2.57 -17.46 6.22
CA VAL A 221 -3.42 -16.80 5.22
C VAL A 221 -2.92 -15.41 4.88
N ARG A 222 -2.45 -14.62 5.88
CA ARG A 222 -1.88 -13.28 5.64
C ARG A 222 -0.61 -13.34 4.80
N LEU A 223 0.26 -14.32 5.04
CA LEU A 223 1.45 -14.55 4.20
C LEU A 223 1.06 -14.95 2.78
N MET A 224 0.07 -15.83 2.61
CA MET A 224 -0.43 -16.19 1.28
C MET A 224 -1.04 -15.01 0.53
N MET A 225 -1.73 -14.09 1.21
CA MET A 225 -2.22 -12.84 0.61
C MET A 225 -1.07 -11.98 0.08
N LEU A 226 0.02 -11.85 0.84
CA LEU A 226 1.21 -11.11 0.41
C LEU A 226 1.91 -11.76 -0.78
N VAL A 227 2.06 -13.10 -0.77
CA VAL A 227 2.61 -13.85 -1.91
C VAL A 227 1.74 -13.65 -3.16
N ALA A 228 0.41 -13.79 -3.03
CA ALA A 228 -0.52 -13.58 -4.13
C ALA A 228 -0.46 -12.15 -4.69
N ALA A 229 -0.22 -11.15 -3.83
CA ALA A 229 -0.07 -9.75 -4.25
C ALA A 229 1.23 -9.49 -5.01
N VAL A 230 2.34 -10.13 -4.63
CA VAL A 230 3.65 -9.92 -5.26
C VAL A 230 3.68 -10.38 -6.71
N LEU A 231 3.04 -11.51 -7.03
CA LEU A 231 3.12 -12.11 -8.37
C LEU A 231 2.67 -11.17 -9.50
N PRO A 232 1.51 -10.48 -9.41
CA PRO A 232 1.11 -9.51 -10.44
C PRO A 232 2.04 -8.29 -10.53
N HIS A 233 2.63 -7.83 -9.42
CA HIS A 233 3.60 -6.74 -9.45
C HIS A 233 4.84 -7.14 -10.25
N ILE A 234 5.35 -8.35 -10.02
CA ILE A 234 6.48 -8.88 -10.78
C ILE A 234 6.12 -9.02 -12.25
N ALA A 235 4.98 -9.64 -12.56
CA ALA A 235 4.58 -9.87 -13.94
C ALA A 235 4.41 -8.55 -14.73
N LEU A 236 3.65 -7.60 -14.18
CA LEU A 236 3.42 -6.31 -14.84
C LEU A 236 4.67 -5.44 -14.87
N GLY A 237 5.41 -5.36 -13.77
CA GLY A 237 6.60 -4.54 -13.70
C GLY A 237 7.73 -5.08 -14.57
N ALA A 238 7.98 -6.39 -14.57
CA ALA A 238 8.96 -7.00 -15.45
C ALA A 238 8.58 -6.82 -16.93
N TYR A 239 7.31 -7.04 -17.29
CA TYR A 239 6.82 -6.76 -18.64
C TYR A 239 7.08 -5.31 -19.05
N THR A 240 6.71 -4.34 -18.19
CA THR A 240 6.92 -2.91 -18.48
C THR A 240 8.40 -2.54 -18.53
N THR A 241 9.25 -3.18 -17.73
CA THR A 241 10.70 -2.95 -17.74
C THR A 241 11.39 -3.52 -18.97
N LEU A 242 11.00 -4.73 -19.41
CA LEU A 242 11.73 -5.49 -20.43
C LEU A 242 11.17 -5.34 -21.86
N LYS A 243 10.06 -4.60 -22.03
CA LYS A 243 9.45 -4.40 -23.34
C LYS A 243 10.31 -3.56 -24.27
N GLY A 244 10.17 -3.78 -25.58
CA GLY A 244 10.90 -3.04 -26.61
C GLY A 244 10.16 -1.83 -27.22
N GLY A 245 8.95 -1.48 -26.74
CA GLY A 245 8.12 -0.41 -27.29
C GLY A 245 7.43 0.42 -26.20
N VAL A 246 7.03 1.64 -26.55
CA VAL A 246 6.29 2.57 -25.66
C VAL A 246 4.86 2.06 -25.46
N LEU A 247 4.37 2.03 -24.24
CA LEU A 247 3.01 1.62 -23.86
C LEU A 247 2.09 2.78 -23.51
N TYR A 248 2.64 3.89 -23.01
CA TYR A 248 1.89 5.03 -22.48
C TYR A 248 2.20 6.31 -23.25
N PRO A 249 1.68 6.44 -24.49
CA PRO A 249 1.96 7.59 -25.36
C PRO A 249 1.33 8.90 -24.85
N ALA A 250 0.37 8.84 -23.93
CA ALA A 250 -0.24 10.04 -23.36
C ALA A 250 0.78 10.98 -22.70
N TYR A 251 1.87 10.46 -22.12
CA TYR A 251 2.95 11.30 -21.58
C TYR A 251 3.68 12.12 -22.65
N ASP A 252 3.69 11.68 -23.90
CA ASP A 252 4.26 12.45 -25.00
C ASP A 252 3.29 13.57 -25.45
N VAL A 253 1.98 13.38 -25.25
CA VAL A 253 0.94 14.38 -25.52
C VAL A 253 0.98 15.52 -24.49
N VAL A 254 1.07 15.18 -23.20
CA VAL A 254 1.15 16.20 -22.11
C VAL A 254 2.55 16.85 -22.01
N GLY A 255 3.56 16.25 -22.63
CA GLY A 255 4.96 16.71 -22.61
C GLY A 255 5.75 16.12 -21.44
N ARG A 256 6.87 15.44 -21.76
CA ARG A 256 7.76 14.84 -20.75
C ARG A 256 8.73 15.86 -20.19
N LEU A 257 8.87 15.89 -18.86
CA LEU A 257 9.89 16.69 -18.18
C LEU A 257 11.31 16.18 -18.50
N PHE A 258 12.28 17.07 -18.41
CA PHE A 258 13.72 16.80 -18.54
C PHE A 258 14.16 16.16 -19.86
N GLY A 259 13.31 16.10 -20.88
CA GLY A 259 13.63 15.46 -22.16
C GLY A 259 13.95 13.96 -22.04
N VAL A 260 13.41 13.28 -21.02
CA VAL A 260 13.63 11.85 -20.79
C VAL A 260 13.03 11.06 -21.95
N HIS A 261 13.81 10.11 -22.49
CA HIS A 261 13.34 9.24 -23.56
C HIS A 261 12.16 8.36 -23.08
N PRO A 262 11.05 8.25 -23.83
CA PRO A 262 9.84 7.55 -23.42
C PRO A 262 10.08 6.13 -22.91
N LEU A 263 10.89 5.35 -23.62
CA LEU A 263 11.17 3.96 -23.23
C LEU A 263 11.97 3.86 -21.93
N ILE A 264 12.90 4.81 -21.68
CA ILE A 264 13.68 4.85 -20.44
C ILE A 264 12.76 5.16 -19.24
N ASP A 265 11.91 6.17 -19.38
CA ASP A 265 10.93 6.53 -18.35
C ASP A 265 10.02 5.35 -17.98
N GLU A 266 9.49 4.65 -18.98
CA GLU A 266 8.64 3.49 -18.74
C GLU A 266 9.43 2.29 -18.17
N THR A 267 10.69 2.09 -18.57
CA THR A 267 11.57 1.06 -18.00
C THR A 267 11.81 1.31 -16.52
N VAL A 268 12.13 2.55 -16.13
CA VAL A 268 12.30 2.94 -14.72
C VAL A 268 11.00 2.80 -13.96
N GLY A 269 9.87 3.24 -14.53
CA GLY A 269 8.55 3.06 -13.91
C GLY A 269 8.18 1.60 -13.72
N GLY A 270 8.46 0.75 -14.71
CA GLY A 270 8.31 -0.70 -14.59
C GLY A 270 9.11 -1.26 -13.42
N PHE A 271 10.38 -0.86 -13.28
CA PHE A 271 11.20 -1.22 -12.12
C PHE A 271 10.56 -0.81 -10.78
N VAL A 272 9.99 0.40 -10.70
CA VAL A 272 9.28 0.87 -9.50
C VAL A 272 8.04 0.01 -9.20
N ILE A 273 7.30 -0.45 -10.21
CA ILE A 273 6.13 -1.32 -10.03
C ILE A 273 6.51 -2.61 -9.31
N TRP A 274 7.60 -3.28 -9.67
CA TRP A 274 7.87 -4.62 -9.14
C TRP A 274 8.92 -4.68 -8.05
N VAL A 275 10.03 -3.96 -8.12
CA VAL A 275 11.09 -4.08 -7.13
C VAL A 275 10.72 -3.45 -5.79
N PRO A 276 10.45 -2.14 -5.66
CA PRO A 276 10.05 -1.53 -4.39
C PRO A 276 8.75 -2.12 -3.85
N SER A 277 7.75 -2.42 -4.70
CA SER A 277 6.49 -3.02 -4.24
C SER A 277 6.70 -4.42 -3.66
N SER A 278 7.58 -5.23 -4.26
CA SER A 278 7.94 -6.54 -3.71
C SER A 278 8.69 -6.41 -2.38
N MET A 279 9.58 -5.42 -2.24
CA MET A 279 10.25 -5.11 -0.97
C MET A 279 9.24 -4.74 0.12
N MET A 280 8.21 -3.95 -0.22
CA MET A 280 7.17 -3.58 0.74
C MET A 280 6.36 -4.81 1.18
N CYS A 281 6.01 -5.72 0.27
CA CYS A 281 5.36 -6.98 0.62
C CYS A 281 6.24 -7.88 1.50
N LEU A 282 7.56 -7.91 1.24
CA LEU A 282 8.51 -8.61 2.09
C LEU A 282 8.58 -7.99 3.49
N ALA A 283 8.68 -6.67 3.59
CA ALA A 283 8.65 -5.96 4.86
C ALA A 283 7.36 -6.28 5.64
N ALA A 284 6.22 -6.28 4.96
CA ALA A 284 4.94 -6.68 5.54
C ALA A 284 4.95 -8.16 6.02
N ALA A 285 5.56 -9.07 5.25
CA ALA A 285 5.69 -10.48 5.64
C ALA A 285 6.56 -10.64 6.90
N ILE A 286 7.66 -9.91 7.01
CA ILE A 286 8.51 -9.90 8.22
C ILE A 286 7.72 -9.42 9.43
N VAL A 287 6.90 -8.38 9.29
CA VAL A 287 6.03 -7.90 10.36
C VAL A 287 5.00 -8.97 10.76
N VAL A 288 4.37 -9.65 9.80
CA VAL A 288 3.42 -10.74 10.08
C VAL A 288 4.10 -11.90 10.80
N LEU A 289 5.31 -12.29 10.39
CA LEU A 289 6.10 -13.34 11.06
C LEU A 289 6.46 -12.94 12.50
N HIS A 290 6.85 -11.68 12.71
CA HIS A 290 7.10 -11.16 14.04
C HIS A 290 5.83 -11.16 14.93
N MET A 291 4.69 -10.76 14.36
CA MET A 291 3.40 -10.83 15.07
C MET A 291 3.04 -12.27 15.43
N TRP A 292 3.32 -13.21 14.55
CA TRP A 292 3.10 -14.64 14.78
C TRP A 292 3.97 -15.16 15.91
N GLY A 293 5.29 -14.91 15.86
CA GLY A 293 6.21 -15.30 16.93
C GLY A 293 5.77 -14.79 18.30
N LYS A 294 5.43 -13.50 18.38
CA LYS A 294 4.90 -12.91 19.63
C LYS A 294 3.59 -13.53 20.12
N GLN A 295 2.74 -13.97 19.21
CA GLN A 295 1.50 -14.66 19.61
C GLN A 295 1.78 -16.06 20.17
N GLU A 296 2.71 -16.80 19.57
CA GLU A 296 3.13 -18.12 20.07
C GLU A 296 3.77 -18.00 21.46
N GLU A 297 4.70 -17.06 21.65
CA GLU A 297 5.31 -16.79 22.96
C GLU A 297 4.25 -16.55 24.05
N ARG A 298 3.28 -15.66 23.77
CA ARG A 298 2.19 -15.38 24.73
C ARG A 298 1.28 -16.58 24.97
N THR A 299 1.10 -17.45 24.00
CA THR A 299 0.29 -18.66 24.13
C THR A 299 1.02 -19.66 25.03
N GLU A 300 2.32 -19.79 24.84
CA GLU A 300 3.15 -20.66 25.68
C GLU A 300 3.24 -20.14 27.11
N GLU A 301 3.48 -18.86 27.34
CA GLU A 301 3.44 -18.25 28.68
C GLU A 301 2.11 -18.52 29.39
N ARG A 302 0.97 -18.42 28.69
CA ARG A 302 -0.34 -18.71 29.25
C ARG A 302 -0.55 -20.20 29.57
N ARG A 303 0.05 -21.08 28.78
CA ARG A 303 0.04 -22.54 29.06
C ARG A 303 0.84 -22.86 30.29
N LEU A 304 2.04 -22.33 30.42
CA LEU A 304 2.92 -22.51 31.54
C LEU A 304 2.36 -21.92 32.85
N ALA A 305 1.61 -20.81 32.75
CA ALA A 305 0.95 -20.19 33.91
C ALA A 305 -0.30 -20.93 34.41
N ARG A 306 -0.73 -22.03 33.75
CA ARG A 306 -1.85 -22.88 34.16
C ARG A 306 -1.33 -24.25 34.65
N PRO A 307 -1.02 -24.41 35.95
CA PRO A 307 -0.41 -25.63 36.46
C PRO A 307 -1.34 -26.87 36.44
N ASP A 308 -2.67 -26.65 36.27
CA ASP A 308 -3.67 -27.73 36.31
C ASP A 308 -3.77 -28.54 35.01
N ILE A 309 -3.11 -28.13 33.96
CA ILE A 309 -3.05 -28.87 32.70
C ILE A 309 -1.64 -29.45 32.57
N ALA A 310 -1.42 -30.62 33.11
CA ALA A 310 -0.21 -31.38 32.83
C ALA A 310 -0.08 -31.57 31.31
N VAL A 311 0.84 -30.83 30.70
CA VAL A 311 1.16 -31.01 29.27
C VAL A 311 1.81 -32.38 29.16
N PRO A 312 1.23 -33.36 28.43
CA PRO A 312 1.93 -34.59 28.15
C PRO A 312 3.33 -34.29 27.61
N ALA A 313 4.35 -34.98 28.08
CA ALA A 313 5.74 -34.80 27.64
C ALA A 313 5.89 -34.80 26.10
N THR A 314 4.99 -35.44 25.39
CA THR A 314 4.81 -35.43 23.94
C THR A 314 4.53 -34.02 23.36
N GLY A 315 3.82 -33.15 24.08
CA GLY A 315 3.52 -31.79 23.59
C GLY A 315 4.73 -30.87 23.65
N ALA A 316 5.54 -30.96 24.70
CA ALA A 316 6.77 -30.18 24.83
C ALA A 316 7.82 -30.58 23.76
N ALA A 317 7.90 -31.87 23.42
CA ALA A 317 8.74 -32.38 22.36
C ALA A 317 8.32 -31.88 20.98
N LEU A 318 6.99 -31.81 20.69
CA LEU A 318 6.45 -31.27 19.42
C LEU A 318 6.71 -29.77 19.26
N VAL A 319 6.64 -28.98 20.33
CA VAL A 319 6.95 -27.55 20.29
C VAL A 319 8.45 -27.31 20.09
N ALA A 320 9.30 -28.07 20.76
CA ALA A 320 10.75 -28.02 20.56
C ALA A 320 11.16 -28.43 19.14
N GLU A 321 10.44 -29.36 18.52
CA GLU A 321 10.65 -29.79 17.12
C GLU A 321 10.13 -28.78 16.09
N ALA A 322 9.09 -28.01 16.40
CA ALA A 322 8.50 -27.01 15.50
C ALA A 322 9.33 -25.71 15.40
N ALA A 323 10.04 -25.32 16.47
CA ALA A 323 10.81 -24.09 16.51
C ALA A 323 11.91 -24.00 15.42
N PRO A 324 12.74 -25.08 15.18
CA PRO A 324 13.72 -25.06 14.11
C PRO A 324 13.07 -25.07 12.71
N LYS A 325 11.92 -25.73 12.53
CA LYS A 325 11.17 -25.73 11.26
C LYS A 325 10.65 -24.33 10.91
N ASN A 326 10.18 -23.56 11.89
CA ASN A 326 9.73 -22.18 11.70
C ASN A 326 10.88 -21.24 11.31
N LYS A 327 12.05 -21.40 11.92
CA LYS A 327 13.27 -20.67 11.54
C LYS A 327 13.74 -21.03 10.12
N ALA A 328 13.73 -22.33 9.77
CA ALA A 328 14.08 -22.79 8.44
C ALA A 328 13.12 -22.24 7.36
N MET A 329 11.83 -22.20 7.65
CA MET A 329 10.82 -21.61 6.76
C MET A 329 11.02 -20.10 6.60
N ALA A 330 11.29 -19.37 7.68
CA ALA A 330 11.59 -17.93 7.63
C ALA A 330 12.87 -17.64 6.82
N LEU A 331 13.92 -18.43 7.03
CA LEU A 331 15.15 -18.36 6.25
C LEU A 331 14.94 -18.74 4.78
N GLY A 332 14.09 -19.72 4.52
CA GLY A 332 13.71 -20.11 3.14
C GLY A 332 12.98 -18.98 2.40
N VAL A 333 12.01 -18.33 3.06
CA VAL A 333 11.31 -17.17 2.49
C VAL A 333 12.27 -16.00 2.26
N LEU A 334 13.13 -15.72 3.22
CA LEU A 334 14.15 -14.66 3.10
C LEU A 334 15.14 -14.98 1.96
N GLY A 335 15.63 -16.22 1.87
CA GLY A 335 16.53 -16.67 0.83
C GLY A 335 15.90 -16.64 -0.57
N PHE A 336 14.65 -17.08 -0.70
CA PHE A 336 13.89 -16.98 -1.94
C PHE A 336 13.72 -15.54 -2.39
N THR A 337 13.38 -14.64 -1.46
CA THR A 337 13.20 -13.23 -1.79
C THR A 337 14.51 -12.56 -2.19
N LEU A 338 15.60 -12.87 -1.47
CA LEU A 338 16.93 -12.38 -1.83
C LEU A 338 17.36 -12.89 -3.22
N ALA A 339 17.13 -14.16 -3.50
CA ALA A 339 17.42 -14.77 -4.80
C ALA A 339 16.62 -14.09 -5.93
N MET A 340 15.34 -13.83 -5.73
CA MET A 340 14.52 -13.06 -6.67
C MET A 340 15.07 -11.64 -6.91
N PHE A 341 15.53 -10.98 -5.84
CA PHE A 341 16.13 -9.64 -5.94
C PHE A 341 17.40 -9.65 -6.76
N VAL A 342 18.30 -10.56 -6.43
CA VAL A 342 19.58 -10.73 -7.16
C VAL A 342 19.32 -11.08 -8.63
N SER A 343 18.37 -11.97 -8.90
CA SER A 343 18.01 -12.33 -10.28
C SER A 343 17.46 -11.14 -11.07
N ALA A 344 16.58 -10.35 -10.47
CA ALA A 344 16.01 -9.16 -11.09
C ALA A 344 17.08 -8.11 -11.38
N PHE A 345 17.97 -7.86 -10.41
CA PHE A 345 19.10 -6.93 -10.58
C PHE A 345 20.06 -7.38 -11.68
N LEU A 346 20.39 -8.67 -11.72
CA LEU A 346 21.26 -9.23 -12.76
C LEU A 346 20.63 -9.14 -14.16
N ILE A 347 19.33 -9.42 -14.29
CA ILE A 347 18.62 -9.28 -15.57
C ILE A 347 18.68 -7.82 -16.05
N GLY A 348 18.36 -6.85 -15.17
CA GLY A 348 18.43 -5.43 -15.53
C GLY A 348 19.85 -4.98 -15.88
N LEU A 349 20.85 -5.48 -15.18
CA LEU A 349 22.26 -5.17 -15.46
C LEU A 349 22.72 -5.76 -16.80
N ILE A 350 22.33 -6.99 -17.11
CA ILE A 350 22.66 -7.65 -18.39
C ILE A 350 22.01 -6.90 -19.55
N ASP A 351 20.74 -6.56 -19.45
CA ASP A 351 20.01 -5.79 -20.46
C ASP A 351 20.64 -4.42 -20.69
N HIS A 352 21.02 -3.73 -19.61
CA HIS A 352 21.74 -2.45 -19.69
C HIS A 352 23.07 -2.58 -20.44
N ILE A 353 23.87 -3.59 -20.11
CA ILE A 353 25.16 -3.84 -20.77
C ILE A 353 24.96 -4.18 -22.26
N GLU A 354 23.97 -5.03 -22.59
CA GLU A 354 23.70 -5.39 -23.98
C GLU A 354 23.21 -4.19 -24.81
N THR A 355 22.36 -3.36 -24.24
CA THR A 355 21.83 -2.15 -24.89
C THR A 355 22.96 -1.19 -25.23
N HIS A 356 23.85 -0.89 -24.29
CA HIS A 356 25.00 -0.03 -24.52
C HIS A 356 26.02 -0.66 -25.49
N ALA A 357 26.18 -1.97 -25.49
CA ALA A 357 27.03 -2.66 -26.49
C ALA A 357 26.46 -2.51 -27.90
N ARG A 358 25.14 -2.67 -28.07
CA ARG A 358 24.46 -2.48 -29.37
C ARG A 358 24.53 -1.01 -29.86
N GLU A 359 24.39 -0.03 -28.98
CA GLU A 359 24.55 1.38 -29.33
C GLU A 359 25.97 1.71 -29.79
N ARG A 360 26.99 1.22 -29.07
CA ARG A 360 28.40 1.38 -29.47
C ARG A 360 28.68 0.75 -30.82
N ALA A 361 28.15 -0.47 -31.08
CA ALA A 361 28.30 -1.14 -32.35
C ALA A 361 27.65 -0.36 -33.52
N LYS A 362 26.50 0.28 -33.31
CA LYS A 362 25.85 1.14 -34.31
C LYS A 362 26.70 2.38 -34.61
N LEU A 363 27.26 3.03 -33.60
CA LEU A 363 28.11 4.21 -33.78
C LEU A 363 29.42 3.89 -34.52
N THR A 364 29.99 2.72 -34.34
CA THR A 364 31.19 2.30 -35.07
C THR A 364 30.87 1.94 -36.54
N HIS A 365 29.68 1.41 -36.86
CA HIS A 365 29.27 1.13 -38.23
C HIS A 365 28.90 2.42 -39.03
N THR A 366 28.47 3.48 -38.38
CA THR A 366 28.17 4.77 -39.03
C THR A 366 29.40 5.67 -39.21
N ALA A 367 30.54 5.32 -38.60
CA ALA A 367 31.79 6.09 -38.67
C ALA A 367 32.80 5.52 -39.70
N THR A 368 32.47 4.46 -40.44
CA THR A 368 33.26 4.01 -41.60
C THR A 368 32.66 4.62 -42.86
N PRO A 369 33.45 5.46 -43.62
CA PRO A 369 33.02 6.11 -44.83
C PRO A 369 32.80 5.13 -45.98
#